data_7d48bcd2af48f5f14d2efec2c221ee4d
#
_entry.id   7d48bcd2af48f5f14d2efec2c221ee4d
#
_cell.length_a   1.000
_cell.length_b   1.000
_cell.length_c   1.000
_cell.angle_alpha   90.00
_cell.angle_beta   90.00
_cell.angle_gamma   90.00
#
_symmetry.space_group_name_H-M   'P 1'
#
loop_
_entity.id
_entity.type
_entity.pdbx_description
1 polymer ?
#
loop_
_entity_poly.entity_id
_entity_poly.type
_entity_poly.pdbx_seq_one_letter_code
_entity_poly.pdbx_strand_id
1 'polypeptide(L)'
;MTNKADRYLEADILIVGGGSAGCIAAHRALELNPDLKVVIFEKGDIKYSGSIARGMDALNIVAIPNISSPEEYLEAASRGANGIIDQPASYEMACRSFELLKKLESWGVYFP
;
A
#
# COMPACT_ATOMS: atom_id res chain seq x y z
N MET A 1 -30.16 -7.74 -26.32
CA MET A 1 -29.22 -8.76 -25.79
C MET A 1 -29.12 -8.56 -24.30
N THR A 2 -29.77 -9.41 -23.49
CA THR A 2 -29.68 -9.37 -22.04
C THR A 2 -28.34 -9.98 -21.65
N ASN A 3 -27.39 -9.13 -21.24
CA ASN A 3 -26.13 -9.58 -20.68
C ASN A 3 -26.44 -10.19 -19.30
N LYS A 4 -26.67 -11.49 -19.27
CA LYS A 4 -26.86 -12.23 -18.03
C LYS A 4 -25.48 -12.47 -17.48
N ALA A 5 -25.19 -11.94 -16.28
CA ALA A 5 -23.94 -12.25 -15.61
C ALA A 5 -23.89 -13.76 -15.34
N ASP A 6 -22.82 -14.41 -15.78
CA ASP A 6 -22.65 -15.87 -15.67
C ASP A 6 -22.18 -16.30 -14.28
N ARG A 7 -21.76 -15.34 -13.43
CA ARG A 7 -21.28 -15.59 -12.07
C ARG A 7 -21.63 -14.44 -11.15
N TYR A 8 -22.01 -14.78 -9.93
CA TYR A 8 -22.19 -13.86 -8.81
C TYR A 8 -21.21 -14.25 -7.70
N LEU A 9 -20.56 -13.25 -7.15
CA LEU A 9 -19.69 -13.39 -5.97
C LEU A 9 -20.23 -12.48 -4.87
N GLU A 10 -20.36 -13.03 -3.67
CA GLU A 10 -20.66 -12.24 -2.48
C GLU A 10 -19.37 -11.99 -1.72
N ALA A 11 -19.19 -10.78 -1.26
CA ALA A 11 -18.04 -10.35 -0.46
C ALA A 11 -18.46 -9.26 0.52
N ASP A 12 -17.84 -9.24 1.69
CA ASP A 12 -17.98 -8.15 2.65
C ASP A 12 -17.19 -6.92 2.19
N ILE A 13 -16.04 -7.16 1.56
CA ILE A 13 -15.18 -6.12 0.99
C ILE A 13 -14.77 -6.52 -0.43
N LEU A 14 -15.02 -5.61 -1.37
CA LEU A 14 -14.54 -5.72 -2.74
C LEU A 14 -13.44 -4.69 -2.99
N ILE A 15 -12.28 -5.16 -3.43
CA ILE A 15 -11.13 -4.33 -3.80
C ILE A 15 -10.92 -4.44 -5.31
N VAL A 16 -10.76 -3.30 -5.97
CA VAL A 16 -10.46 -3.23 -7.39
C VAL A 16 -9.00 -2.85 -7.60
N GLY A 17 -8.23 -3.79 -8.13
CA GLY A 17 -6.80 -3.68 -8.36
C GLY A 17 -5.95 -4.48 -7.35
N GLY A 18 -5.14 -5.40 -7.85
CA GLY A 18 -4.26 -6.29 -7.10
C GLY A 18 -2.81 -5.79 -6.98
N GLY A 19 -2.59 -4.49 -7.08
CA GLY A 19 -1.29 -3.89 -6.76
C GLY A 19 -1.04 -3.84 -5.25
N SER A 20 0.10 -3.25 -4.84
CA SER A 20 0.50 -3.17 -3.42
C SER A 20 -0.58 -2.59 -2.50
N ALA A 21 -1.24 -1.51 -2.93
CA ALA A 21 -2.30 -0.87 -2.15
C ALA A 21 -3.49 -1.82 -1.91
N GLY A 22 -3.95 -2.50 -2.95
CA GLY A 22 -5.06 -3.46 -2.85
C GLY A 22 -4.71 -4.68 -2.00
N CYS A 23 -3.53 -5.24 -2.19
CA CYS A 23 -3.06 -6.38 -1.40
C CYS A 23 -2.88 -6.02 0.08
N ILE A 24 -2.29 -4.87 0.39
CA ILE A 24 -2.10 -4.42 1.77
C ILE A 24 -3.45 -4.08 2.42
N ALA A 25 -4.38 -3.47 1.68
CA ALA A 25 -5.73 -3.20 2.17
C ALA A 25 -6.48 -4.49 2.52
N ALA A 26 -6.41 -5.51 1.64
CA ALA A 26 -7.00 -6.82 1.90
C ALA A 26 -6.40 -7.49 3.14
N HIS A 27 -5.07 -7.48 3.23
CA HIS A 27 -4.35 -8.03 4.37
C HIS A 27 -4.76 -7.32 5.67
N ARG A 28 -4.81 -5.99 5.65
CA ARG A 28 -5.20 -5.22 6.83
C ARG A 28 -6.65 -5.46 7.26
N ALA A 29 -7.56 -5.61 6.31
CA ALA A 29 -8.94 -5.96 6.61
C ALA A 29 -9.03 -7.30 7.35
N LEU A 30 -8.31 -8.33 6.87
CA LEU A 30 -8.29 -9.66 7.47
C LEU A 30 -7.54 -9.71 8.82
N GLU A 31 -6.53 -8.84 9.03
CA GLU A 31 -5.92 -8.68 10.35
C GLU A 31 -6.91 -8.12 11.40
N LEU A 32 -7.77 -7.20 10.98
CA LEU A 32 -8.76 -6.59 11.86
C LEU A 32 -9.96 -7.50 12.13
N ASN A 33 -10.35 -8.26 11.13
CA ASN A 33 -11.42 -9.25 11.24
C ASN A 33 -11.18 -10.40 10.26
N PRO A 34 -10.68 -11.56 10.73
CA PRO A 34 -10.36 -12.70 9.90
C PRO A 34 -11.58 -13.40 9.29
N ASP A 35 -12.79 -13.12 9.77
CA ASP A 35 -14.02 -13.72 9.27
C ASP A 35 -14.55 -13.02 8.01
N LEU A 36 -13.96 -11.88 7.61
CA LEU A 36 -14.36 -11.14 6.42
C LEU A 36 -14.06 -11.94 5.15
N LYS A 37 -15.03 -11.94 4.25
CA LYS A 37 -14.84 -12.41 2.87
C LYS A 37 -14.36 -11.25 2.01
N VAL A 38 -13.05 -11.19 1.79
CA VAL A 38 -12.41 -10.15 0.96
C VAL A 38 -12.17 -10.69 -0.44
N VAL A 39 -12.58 -9.93 -1.45
CA VAL A 39 -12.37 -10.28 -2.86
C VAL A 39 -11.58 -9.16 -3.54
N ILE A 40 -10.54 -9.54 -4.27
CA ILE A 40 -9.76 -8.61 -5.10
C ILE A 40 -10.07 -8.89 -6.56
N PHE A 41 -10.54 -7.87 -7.30
CA PHE A 41 -10.66 -7.92 -8.74
C PHE A 41 -9.42 -7.31 -9.38
N GLU A 42 -8.68 -8.15 -10.10
CA GLU A 42 -7.49 -7.74 -10.84
C GLU A 42 -7.69 -8.04 -12.34
N LYS A 43 -7.33 -7.08 -13.20
CA LYS A 43 -7.48 -7.23 -14.65
C LYS A 43 -6.43 -8.12 -15.30
N GLY A 44 -5.32 -8.37 -14.60
CA GLY A 44 -4.20 -9.19 -15.05
C GLY A 44 -3.85 -10.27 -14.05
N ASP A 45 -2.63 -10.78 -14.13
CA ASP A 45 -2.10 -11.71 -13.13
C ASP A 45 -1.65 -10.94 -11.89
N ILE A 46 -2.19 -11.26 -10.73
CA ILE A 46 -1.89 -10.60 -9.46
C ILE A 46 -0.40 -10.66 -9.10
N LYS A 47 0.33 -11.68 -9.56
CA LYS A 47 1.77 -11.82 -9.33
C LYS A 47 2.59 -10.74 -10.04
N TYR A 48 2.04 -10.14 -11.08
CA TYR A 48 2.72 -9.17 -11.93
C TYR A 48 1.97 -7.83 -12.00
N SER A 49 1.00 -7.63 -11.11
CA SER A 49 0.17 -6.42 -11.10
C SER A 49 0.78 -5.33 -10.23
N GLY A 50 0.55 -4.09 -10.67
CA GLY A 50 1.06 -2.90 -10.00
C GLY A 50 2.51 -2.54 -10.34
N SER A 51 2.92 -1.36 -9.90
CA SER A 51 4.25 -0.81 -10.22
C SER A 51 5.38 -1.56 -9.52
N ILE A 52 5.16 -2.04 -8.30
CA ILE A 52 6.18 -2.78 -7.53
C ILE A 52 6.58 -4.07 -8.27
N ALA A 53 5.60 -4.83 -8.78
CA ALA A 53 5.87 -6.07 -9.49
C ALA A 53 6.54 -5.87 -10.87
N ARG A 54 6.58 -4.62 -11.37
CA ARG A 54 7.12 -4.29 -12.69
C ARG A 54 8.54 -3.69 -12.68
N GLY A 55 9.25 -3.79 -11.56
CA GLY A 55 10.64 -3.35 -11.49
C GLY A 55 10.85 -2.13 -10.60
N MET A 56 9.98 -1.87 -9.65
CA MET A 56 10.26 -0.95 -8.57
C MET A 56 11.21 -1.65 -7.61
N ASP A 57 12.44 -1.17 -7.52
CA ASP A 57 13.55 -1.77 -6.78
C ASP A 57 13.87 -1.04 -5.46
N ALA A 58 13.05 -0.05 -5.09
CA ALA A 58 13.25 0.75 -3.90
C ALA A 58 11.96 0.99 -3.12
N LEU A 59 12.07 0.99 -1.80
CA LEU A 59 11.06 1.49 -0.88
C LEU A 59 11.48 2.85 -0.33
N ASN A 60 10.56 3.79 -0.35
CA ASN A 60 10.77 5.11 0.22
C ASN A 60 10.50 5.07 1.72
N ILE A 61 11.54 4.82 2.51
CA ILE A 61 11.48 4.92 3.97
C ILE A 61 12.00 6.29 4.34
N VAL A 62 11.12 7.12 4.87
CA VAL A 62 11.37 8.56 4.98
C VAL A 62 11.61 9.03 6.41
N ALA A 63 11.26 8.23 7.40
CA ALA A 63 11.57 8.49 8.79
C ALA A 63 12.16 7.22 9.43
N ILE A 64 13.40 7.32 9.89
CA ILE A 64 14.12 6.21 10.53
C ILE A 64 14.48 6.65 11.95
N PRO A 65 14.08 5.92 12.99
CA PRO A 65 14.36 6.27 14.37
C PRO A 65 15.85 6.58 14.60
N ASN A 66 16.14 7.71 15.24
CA ASN A 66 17.47 8.25 15.52
C ASN A 66 18.32 8.67 14.28
N ILE A 67 17.76 8.66 13.08
CA ILE A 67 18.44 9.08 11.85
C ILE A 67 17.70 10.24 11.17
N SER A 68 16.40 10.11 11.00
CA SER A 68 15.57 11.13 10.34
C SER A 68 14.17 11.20 10.95
N SER A 69 13.57 12.37 10.93
CA SER A 69 12.24 12.58 11.48
C SER A 69 11.16 12.79 10.40
N PRO A 70 9.89 12.58 10.73
CA PRO A 70 8.79 12.92 9.84
C PRO A 70 8.76 14.40 9.44
N GLU A 71 9.15 15.29 10.36
CA GLU A 71 9.20 16.73 10.14
C GLU A 71 10.27 17.11 9.10
N GLU A 72 11.46 16.54 9.21
CA GLU A 72 12.55 16.74 8.24
C GLU A 72 12.15 16.29 6.84
N TYR A 73 11.45 15.15 6.75
CA TYR A 73 10.90 14.69 5.47
C TYR A 73 9.87 15.67 4.92
N LEU A 74 8.93 16.12 5.75
CA LEU A 74 7.86 17.03 5.33
C LEU A 74 8.44 18.34 4.82
N GLU A 75 9.45 18.88 5.51
CA GLU A 75 10.14 20.10 5.08
C GLU A 75 10.84 19.92 3.73
N ALA A 76 11.56 18.81 3.55
CA ALA A 76 12.24 18.49 2.30
C ALA A 76 11.26 18.29 1.14
N ALA A 77 10.18 17.55 1.37
CA ALA A 77 9.13 17.32 0.38
C ALA A 77 8.41 18.60 -0.01
N SER A 78 8.11 19.47 0.97
CA SER A 78 7.49 20.77 0.74
C SER A 78 8.39 21.69 -0.10
N ARG A 79 9.69 21.72 0.19
CA ARG A 79 10.66 22.47 -0.63
C ARG A 79 10.71 21.94 -2.07
N GLY A 80 10.76 20.62 -2.23
CA GLY A 80 10.81 20.00 -3.56
C GLY A 80 9.55 20.22 -4.40
N ALA A 81 8.41 20.37 -3.75
CA ALA A 81 7.11 20.61 -4.38
C ALA A 81 6.71 22.09 -4.42
N ASN A 82 7.63 23.03 -4.14
CA ASN A 82 7.34 24.46 -4.05
C ASN A 82 6.16 24.81 -3.12
N GLY A 83 6.03 24.08 -2.02
CA GLY A 83 4.97 24.24 -1.04
C GLY A 83 3.63 23.56 -1.39
N ILE A 84 3.51 22.94 -2.56
CA ILE A 84 2.27 22.29 -3.02
C ILE A 84 2.29 20.80 -2.65
N ILE A 85 1.98 20.48 -1.40
CA ILE A 85 1.84 19.12 -0.92
C ILE A 85 0.64 18.99 0.05
N ASP A 86 0.08 17.81 0.13
CA ASP A 86 -0.83 17.44 1.22
C ASP A 86 0.00 17.11 2.47
N GLN A 87 0.21 18.12 3.32
CA GLN A 87 1.06 17.97 4.50
C GLN A 87 0.53 16.92 5.50
N PRO A 88 -0.77 16.90 5.85
CA PRO A 88 -1.30 15.87 6.75
C PRO A 88 -1.08 14.45 6.25
N ALA A 89 -1.38 14.17 5.00
CA ALA A 89 -1.19 12.84 4.41
C ALA A 89 0.29 12.45 4.32
N SER A 90 1.16 13.39 3.93
CA SER A 90 2.61 13.19 3.84
C SER A 90 3.24 12.92 5.20
N TYR A 91 2.79 13.62 6.24
CA TYR A 91 3.24 13.42 7.61
C TYR A 91 2.86 12.04 8.16
N GLU A 92 1.59 11.65 7.99
CA GLU A 92 1.11 10.34 8.42
C GLU A 92 1.85 9.20 7.71
N MET A 93 2.11 9.34 6.41
CA MET A 93 2.92 8.39 5.64
C MET A 93 4.34 8.30 6.20
N ALA A 94 4.97 9.43 6.50
CA ALA A 94 6.32 9.45 7.06
C ALA A 94 6.38 8.76 8.42
N CYS A 95 5.44 9.04 9.32
CA CYS A 95 5.35 8.42 10.64
C CYS A 95 5.25 6.89 10.57
N ARG A 96 4.57 6.34 9.56
CA ARG A 96 4.34 4.89 9.43
C ARG A 96 5.35 4.17 8.56
N SER A 97 6.22 4.88 7.86
CA SER A 97 7.10 4.28 6.85
C SER A 97 8.03 3.21 7.42
N PHE A 98 8.60 3.44 8.60
CA PHE A 98 9.51 2.49 9.23
C PHE A 98 8.80 1.25 9.78
N GLU A 99 7.61 1.40 10.33
CA GLU A 99 6.77 0.27 10.77
C GLU A 99 6.39 -0.63 9.60
N LEU A 100 6.06 -0.02 8.45
CA LEU A 100 5.76 -0.77 7.23
C LEU A 100 6.98 -1.58 6.75
N LEU A 101 8.18 -1.01 6.81
CA LEU A 101 9.41 -1.75 6.50
C LEU A 101 9.53 -3.00 7.38
N LYS A 102 9.41 -2.84 8.70
CA LYS A 102 9.48 -3.95 9.65
C LYS A 102 8.41 -5.02 9.40
N LYS A 103 7.24 -4.59 9.00
CA LYS A 103 6.15 -5.49 8.63
C LYS A 103 6.48 -6.31 7.38
N LEU A 104 7.03 -5.68 6.35
CA LEU A 104 7.45 -6.36 5.13
C LEU A 104 8.60 -7.35 5.41
N GLU A 105 9.57 -6.99 6.24
CA GLU A 105 10.61 -7.91 6.69
C GLU A 105 10.01 -9.13 7.42
N SER A 106 9.01 -8.93 8.26
CA SER A 106 8.33 -10.03 8.95
C SER A 106 7.60 -10.99 8.01
N TRP A 107 7.27 -10.54 6.81
CA TRP A 107 6.70 -11.38 5.74
C TRP A 107 7.75 -12.06 4.87
N GLY A 108 9.04 -11.88 5.19
CA GLY A 108 10.15 -12.50 4.49
C GLY A 108 10.71 -11.67 3.32
N VAL A 109 10.30 -10.40 3.19
CA VAL A 109 10.93 -9.49 2.22
C VAL A 109 12.30 -9.10 2.77
N TYR A 110 13.34 -9.33 1.99
CA TYR A 110 14.71 -8.99 2.35
C TYR A 110 15.11 -7.66 1.72
N PHE A 111 15.60 -6.74 2.56
CA PHE A 111 16.22 -5.49 2.14
C PHE A 111 17.70 -5.58 2.47
N PRO A 112 18.60 -5.54 1.45
CA PRO A 112 20.03 -5.66 1.65
C PRO A 112 20.64 -4.47 2.40
#